data_51136944cc3dc80f9d25d38aba39ed15
#
_entry.id   51136944cc3dc80f9d25d38aba39ed15
#
_cell.length_a   1.000
_cell.length_b   1.000
_cell.length_c   1.000
_cell.angle_alpha   90.00
_cell.angle_beta   90.00
_cell.angle_gamma   90.00
#
_symmetry.space_group_name_H-M   'P 1'
#
loop_
_entity.id
_entity.type
_entity.pdbx_description
1 polymer ?
#
loop_
_entity_poly.entity_id
_entity_poly.type
_entity_poly.pdbx_seq_one_letter_code
_entity_poly.pdbx_strand_id
1 'polypeptide(L)'
;MPEQDRTVTIRPARADEWGRWRETRLRMLRDDADFFSTRYDDMVREPDAMWRDWVGEAAAGDQKALFVAEESGNWLGVVGAFVRVNPLEVQLISMWVDPQARGRGIAQDLIRAVAAWAGDRGSTTVVLFVQEANEPAQLLYERAGFRRTGDRTPASAGRSAFKLVLAAPVADLLG
;
A
#
# COMPACT_ATOMS: atom_id res chain seq x y z
N MET A 1 -8.50 -35.18 5.65
CA MET A 1 -7.60 -34.04 5.47
C MET A 1 -8.28 -32.86 6.14
N PRO A 2 -7.70 -32.21 7.14
CA PRO A 2 -8.30 -31.00 7.67
C PRO A 2 -8.33 -29.95 6.57
N GLU A 3 -9.50 -29.41 6.32
CA GLU A 3 -9.71 -28.24 5.50
C GLU A 3 -8.86 -27.12 6.12
N GLN A 4 -7.72 -26.80 5.50
CA GLN A 4 -6.87 -25.70 5.95
C GLN A 4 -7.74 -24.46 5.92
N ASP A 5 -7.87 -23.84 7.08
CA ASP A 5 -8.57 -22.57 7.26
C ASP A 5 -8.04 -21.55 6.22
N ARG A 6 -8.82 -21.34 5.16
CA ARG A 6 -8.50 -20.44 4.05
C ARG A 6 -8.89 -19.00 4.39
N THR A 7 -8.73 -18.64 5.66
CA THR A 7 -9.04 -17.29 6.12
C THR A 7 -7.87 -16.37 5.83
N VAL A 8 -8.12 -15.29 5.09
CA VAL A 8 -7.14 -14.23 4.89
C VAL A 8 -7.04 -13.42 6.17
N THR A 9 -5.83 -13.29 6.68
CA THR A 9 -5.54 -12.45 7.85
C THR A 9 -4.79 -11.20 7.42
N ILE A 10 -5.25 -10.03 7.86
CA ILE A 10 -4.54 -8.77 7.69
C ILE A 10 -3.75 -8.50 8.98
N ARG A 11 -2.45 -8.29 8.85
CA ARG A 11 -1.57 -8.02 9.98
C ARG A 11 -0.42 -7.08 9.60
N PRO A 12 0.20 -6.40 10.56
CA PRO A 12 1.46 -5.71 10.32
C PRO A 12 2.56 -6.69 9.90
N ALA A 13 3.45 -6.25 9.01
CA ALA A 13 4.66 -6.99 8.72
C ALA A 13 5.60 -6.97 9.95
N ARG A 14 6.34 -8.06 10.16
CA ARG A 14 7.37 -8.15 11.20
C ARG A 14 8.72 -7.67 10.67
N ALA A 15 9.57 -7.17 11.56
CA ALA A 15 10.89 -6.65 11.17
C ALA A 15 11.78 -7.69 10.47
N ASP A 16 11.66 -8.97 10.83
CA ASP A 16 12.40 -10.08 10.23
C ASP A 16 11.88 -10.48 8.83
N GLU A 17 10.73 -9.94 8.39
CA GLU A 17 10.14 -10.23 7.09
C GLU A 17 10.65 -9.29 5.96
N TRP A 18 11.71 -8.53 6.19
CA TRP A 18 12.25 -7.61 5.18
C TRP A 18 12.62 -8.29 3.86
N GLY A 19 13.10 -9.54 3.91
CA GLY A 19 13.42 -10.32 2.70
C GLY A 19 12.17 -10.65 1.88
N ARG A 20 11.07 -11.03 2.53
CA ARG A 20 9.76 -11.25 1.87
C ARG A 20 9.21 -9.94 1.28
N TRP A 21 9.36 -8.85 2.01
CA TRP A 21 8.98 -7.53 1.49
C TRP A 21 9.78 -7.18 0.24
N ARG A 22 11.12 -7.35 0.28
CA ARG A 22 11.99 -7.12 -0.88
C ARG A 22 11.53 -7.92 -2.10
N GLU A 23 11.31 -9.23 -1.95
CA GLU A 23 10.85 -10.10 -3.03
C GLU A 23 9.48 -9.65 -3.57
N THR A 24 8.51 -9.38 -2.69
CA THR A 24 7.18 -8.93 -3.08
C THR A 24 7.24 -7.60 -3.80
N ARG A 25 8.00 -6.64 -3.28
CA ARG A 25 8.14 -5.31 -3.89
C ARG A 25 8.79 -5.37 -5.26
N LEU A 26 9.84 -6.16 -5.43
CA LEU A 26 10.48 -6.34 -6.72
C LEU A 26 9.56 -7.03 -7.73
N ARG A 27 8.77 -8.01 -7.29
CA ARG A 27 7.73 -8.62 -8.13
C ARG A 27 6.70 -7.59 -8.59
N MET A 28 6.16 -6.79 -7.68
CA MET A 28 5.21 -5.72 -8.01
C MET A 28 5.76 -4.78 -9.09
N LEU A 29 7.00 -4.32 -8.91
CA LEU A 29 7.65 -3.38 -9.82
C LEU A 29 7.97 -3.98 -11.20
N ARG A 30 8.17 -5.29 -11.27
CA ARG A 30 8.39 -6.00 -12.52
C ARG A 30 7.07 -6.27 -13.26
N ASP A 31 6.07 -6.73 -12.53
CA ASP A 31 4.83 -7.24 -13.11
C ASP A 31 3.85 -6.10 -13.46
N ASP A 32 3.86 -5.02 -12.67
CA ASP A 32 2.98 -3.86 -12.80
C ASP A 32 3.77 -2.53 -12.98
N ALA A 33 4.88 -2.57 -13.73
CA ALA A 33 5.85 -1.47 -13.86
C ALA A 33 5.23 -0.12 -14.23
N ASP A 34 4.17 -0.11 -15.03
CA ASP A 34 3.53 1.11 -15.52
C ASP A 34 2.74 1.85 -14.43
N PHE A 35 2.40 1.17 -13.34
CA PHE A 35 1.56 1.72 -12.26
C PHE A 35 2.33 2.25 -11.07
N PHE A 36 3.65 2.00 -11.00
CA PHE A 36 4.51 2.49 -9.94
C PHE A 36 5.48 3.56 -10.45
N SER A 37 5.72 4.59 -9.63
CA SER A 37 6.72 5.63 -9.95
C SER A 37 8.15 5.15 -9.72
N THR A 38 8.32 4.24 -8.79
CA THR A 38 9.61 3.60 -8.48
C THR A 38 9.90 2.54 -9.53
N ARG A 39 11.13 2.48 -10.00
CA ARG A 39 11.55 1.54 -11.04
C ARG A 39 12.17 0.29 -10.43
N TYR A 40 11.93 -0.87 -11.05
CA TYR A 40 12.56 -2.13 -10.68
C TYR A 40 14.10 -2.04 -10.67
N ASP A 41 14.69 -1.47 -11.74
CA ASP A 41 16.15 -1.37 -11.89
C ASP A 41 16.84 -0.55 -10.79
N ASP A 42 16.13 0.41 -10.21
CA ASP A 42 16.63 1.20 -9.10
C ASP A 42 16.56 0.39 -7.80
N MET A 43 15.39 -0.20 -7.54
CA MET A 43 15.15 -0.92 -6.29
C MET A 43 15.93 -2.22 -6.15
N VAL A 44 16.19 -2.93 -7.25
CA VAL A 44 16.96 -4.19 -7.19
C VAL A 44 18.39 -3.99 -6.74
N ARG A 45 18.95 -2.78 -6.93
CA ARG A 45 20.31 -2.39 -6.55
C ARG A 45 20.41 -1.88 -5.11
N GLU A 46 19.28 -1.61 -4.45
CA GLU A 46 19.28 -1.15 -3.08
C GLU A 46 19.87 -2.20 -2.14
N PRO A 47 20.73 -1.78 -1.20
CA PRO A 47 21.36 -2.71 -0.27
C PRO A 47 20.33 -3.28 0.72
N ASP A 48 20.59 -4.48 1.24
CA ASP A 48 19.75 -5.14 2.23
C ASP A 48 19.48 -4.27 3.47
N ALA A 49 20.41 -3.40 3.84
CA ALA A 49 20.25 -2.48 4.96
C ALA A 49 19.04 -1.54 4.76
N MET A 50 18.87 -1.00 3.55
CA MET A 50 17.70 -0.15 3.24
C MET A 50 16.38 -0.89 3.46
N TRP A 51 16.31 -2.15 3.02
CA TRP A 51 15.11 -2.98 3.19
C TRP A 51 14.82 -3.31 4.66
N ARG A 52 15.89 -3.64 5.42
CA ARG A 52 15.78 -3.91 6.87
C ARG A 52 15.33 -2.69 7.65
N ASP A 53 15.92 -1.54 7.37
CA ASP A 53 15.62 -0.28 8.06
C ASP A 53 14.18 0.13 7.78
N TRP A 54 13.76 0.07 6.51
CA TRP A 54 12.40 0.45 6.14
C TRP A 54 11.34 -0.44 6.80
N VAL A 55 11.52 -1.77 6.76
CA VAL A 55 10.57 -2.72 7.39
C VAL A 55 10.64 -2.64 8.92
N GLY A 56 11.83 -2.42 9.49
CA GLY A 56 12.01 -2.19 10.93
C GLY A 56 11.24 -0.97 11.42
N GLU A 57 11.31 0.15 10.71
CA GLU A 57 10.52 1.36 11.02
C GLU A 57 9.02 1.12 10.86
N ALA A 58 8.61 0.39 9.81
CA ALA A 58 7.22 0.04 9.60
C ALA A 58 6.68 -0.93 10.66
N ALA A 59 7.49 -1.87 11.14
CA ALA A 59 7.14 -2.79 12.22
C ALA A 59 7.02 -2.08 13.59
N ALA A 60 7.86 -1.06 13.83
CA ALA A 60 7.72 -0.17 14.99
C ALA A 60 6.41 0.62 14.93
N GLY A 61 5.98 0.98 13.72
CA GLY A 61 4.64 1.50 13.46
C GLY A 61 4.44 2.97 13.87
N ASP A 62 5.50 3.73 14.19
CA ASP A 62 5.34 5.12 14.66
C ASP A 62 5.05 6.10 13.51
N GLN A 63 5.86 6.09 12.48
CA GLN A 63 5.75 7.00 11.32
C GLN A 63 5.45 6.28 10.03
N LYS A 64 5.65 4.96 9.99
CA LYS A 64 5.41 4.09 8.83
C LYS A 64 4.64 2.85 9.25
N ALA A 65 3.95 2.25 8.31
CA ALA A 65 3.32 0.95 8.45
C ALA A 65 3.48 0.12 7.18
N LEU A 66 3.51 -1.18 7.34
CA LEU A 66 3.38 -2.16 6.26
C LEU A 66 2.41 -3.24 6.74
N PHE A 67 1.29 -3.37 6.07
CA PHE A 67 0.33 -4.43 6.32
C PHE A 67 0.41 -5.47 5.22
N VAL A 68 0.22 -6.72 5.60
CA VAL A 68 0.19 -7.87 4.71
C VAL A 68 -1.12 -8.63 4.87
N ALA A 69 -1.65 -9.09 3.74
CA ALA A 69 -2.75 -10.04 3.70
C ALA A 69 -2.15 -11.43 3.55
N GLU A 70 -2.31 -12.29 4.53
CA GLU A 70 -1.70 -13.62 4.57
C GLU A 70 -2.75 -14.71 4.64
N GLU A 71 -2.55 -15.77 3.87
CA GLU A 71 -3.33 -17.00 3.89
C GLU A 71 -2.38 -18.19 3.85
N SER A 72 -2.48 -19.08 4.83
CA SER A 72 -1.64 -20.29 4.90
C SER A 72 -0.14 -20.00 4.71
N GLY A 73 0.35 -18.91 5.30
CA GLY A 73 1.76 -18.51 5.20
C GLY A 73 2.15 -17.77 3.92
N ASN A 74 1.25 -17.58 2.98
CA ASN A 74 1.52 -16.85 1.74
C ASN A 74 0.99 -15.43 1.79
N TRP A 75 1.77 -14.47 1.32
CA TRP A 75 1.32 -13.09 1.16
C TRP A 75 0.52 -12.95 -0.13
N LEU A 76 -0.75 -12.59 0.03
CA LEU A 76 -1.68 -12.37 -1.07
C LEU A 76 -1.84 -10.90 -1.42
N GLY A 77 -1.37 -10.01 -0.58
CA GLY A 77 -1.43 -8.57 -0.81
C GLY A 77 -0.64 -7.81 0.24
N VAL A 78 -0.31 -6.58 -0.09
CA VAL A 78 0.44 -5.68 0.78
C VAL A 78 -0.04 -4.24 0.61
N VAL A 79 0.16 -3.43 1.64
CA VAL A 79 0.00 -1.97 1.58
C VAL A 79 0.97 -1.33 2.56
N GLY A 80 1.62 -0.27 2.11
CA GLY A 80 2.42 0.60 2.97
C GLY A 80 1.69 1.90 3.29
N ALA A 81 2.14 2.57 4.34
CA ALA A 81 1.68 3.90 4.68
C ALA A 81 2.74 4.66 5.47
N PHE A 82 2.68 5.99 5.42
CA PHE A 82 3.52 6.84 6.26
C PHE A 82 2.80 8.13 6.64
N VAL A 83 3.17 8.69 7.80
CA VAL A 83 2.66 9.99 8.25
C VAL A 83 3.32 11.09 7.43
N ARG A 84 2.52 12.02 6.91
CA ARG A 84 3.02 13.14 6.11
C ARG A 84 3.58 14.27 6.99
N VAL A 85 4.11 15.32 6.36
CA VAL A 85 4.55 16.54 7.05
C VAL A 85 3.40 17.15 7.87
N ASN A 86 2.17 17.16 7.31
CA ASN A 86 0.97 17.39 8.10
C ASN A 86 0.61 16.08 8.84
N PRO A 87 0.75 16.02 10.18
CA PRO A 87 0.54 14.77 10.93
C PRO A 87 -0.93 14.31 10.95
N LEU A 88 -1.87 15.16 10.54
CA LEU A 88 -3.27 14.75 10.35
C LEU A 88 -3.49 13.93 9.08
N GLU A 89 -2.47 13.83 8.22
CA GLU A 89 -2.52 13.10 6.96
C GLU A 89 -1.56 11.91 6.97
N VAL A 90 -2.06 10.78 6.52
CA VAL A 90 -1.29 9.57 6.21
C VAL A 90 -1.32 9.36 4.71
N GLN A 91 -0.18 9.03 4.12
CA GLN A 91 -0.12 8.63 2.72
C GLN A 91 -0.09 7.12 2.58
N LEU A 92 -1.05 6.57 1.85
CA LEU A 92 -1.10 5.17 1.45
C LEU A 92 -0.20 4.98 0.23
N ILE A 93 0.65 3.96 0.27
CA ILE A 93 1.61 3.61 -0.78
C ILE A 93 1.65 2.11 -1.02
N SER A 94 2.25 1.70 -2.12
CA SER A 94 2.59 0.28 -2.39
C SER A 94 1.42 -0.70 -2.27
N MET A 95 0.20 -0.26 -2.57
CA MET A 95 -0.95 -1.16 -2.62
C MET A 95 -0.78 -2.17 -3.75
N TRP A 96 -0.86 -3.44 -3.39
CA TRP A 96 -0.83 -4.52 -4.36
C TRP A 96 -1.56 -5.75 -3.82
N VAL A 97 -2.27 -6.44 -4.70
CA VAL A 97 -2.88 -7.74 -4.45
C VAL A 97 -2.47 -8.69 -5.55
N ASP A 98 -2.02 -9.89 -5.17
CA ASP A 98 -1.67 -10.94 -6.11
C ASP A 98 -2.81 -11.12 -7.13
N PRO A 99 -2.53 -11.11 -8.45
CA PRO A 99 -3.55 -11.27 -9.47
C PRO A 99 -4.50 -12.45 -9.25
N GLN A 100 -3.99 -13.56 -8.71
CA GLN A 100 -4.79 -14.76 -8.42
C GLN A 100 -5.70 -14.61 -7.19
N ALA A 101 -5.45 -13.61 -6.35
CA ALA A 101 -6.22 -13.34 -5.14
C ALA A 101 -7.16 -12.12 -5.27
N ARG A 102 -7.18 -11.47 -6.43
CA ARG A 102 -8.06 -10.31 -6.69
C ARG A 102 -9.54 -10.71 -6.66
N GLY A 103 -10.41 -9.74 -6.38
CA GLY A 103 -11.86 -9.96 -6.29
C GLY A 103 -12.32 -10.58 -4.97
N ARG A 104 -11.43 -10.77 -3.99
CA ARG A 104 -11.73 -11.35 -2.67
C ARG A 104 -11.87 -10.32 -1.54
N GLY A 105 -11.90 -9.02 -1.87
CA GLY A 105 -12.01 -7.95 -0.86
C GLY A 105 -10.71 -7.58 -0.14
N ILE A 106 -9.58 -8.22 -0.47
CA ILE A 106 -8.28 -8.05 0.21
C ILE A 106 -7.80 -6.59 0.19
N ALA A 107 -7.94 -5.89 -0.94
CA ALA A 107 -7.55 -4.50 -1.04
C ALA A 107 -8.34 -3.60 -0.09
N GLN A 108 -9.65 -3.85 0.05
CA GLN A 108 -10.51 -3.14 0.98
C GLN A 108 -10.06 -3.35 2.42
N ASP A 109 -9.75 -4.59 2.80
CA ASP A 109 -9.31 -4.93 4.15
C ASP A 109 -7.94 -4.30 4.47
N LEU A 110 -7.02 -4.27 3.50
CA LEU A 110 -5.74 -3.56 3.62
C LEU A 110 -5.93 -2.05 3.81
N ILE A 111 -6.86 -1.43 3.07
CA ILE A 111 -7.20 0.00 3.24
C ILE A 111 -7.74 0.25 4.65
N ARG A 112 -8.63 -0.60 5.15
CA ARG A 112 -9.15 -0.50 6.53
C ARG A 112 -8.04 -0.59 7.57
N ALA A 113 -7.06 -1.47 7.38
CA ALA A 113 -5.92 -1.58 8.28
C ALA A 113 -5.10 -0.29 8.33
N VAL A 114 -4.84 0.34 7.19
CA VAL A 114 -4.19 1.66 7.13
C VAL A 114 -5.03 2.72 7.82
N ALA A 115 -6.34 2.74 7.59
CA ALA A 115 -7.25 3.72 8.22
C ALA A 115 -7.28 3.56 9.74
N ALA A 116 -7.33 2.33 10.26
CA ALA A 116 -7.28 2.06 11.69
C ALA A 116 -5.95 2.53 12.30
N TRP A 117 -4.83 2.19 11.67
CA TRP A 117 -3.51 2.64 12.09
C TRP A 117 -3.38 4.19 12.08
N ALA A 118 -3.93 4.86 11.07
CA ALA A 118 -3.97 6.31 10.99
C ALA A 118 -4.81 6.92 12.13
N GLY A 119 -6.00 6.38 12.38
CA GLY A 119 -6.91 6.82 13.44
C GLY A 119 -6.30 6.68 14.84
N ASP A 120 -5.61 5.59 15.12
CA ASP A 120 -4.92 5.34 16.40
C ASP A 120 -3.83 6.39 16.71
N ARG A 121 -3.34 7.10 15.68
CA ARG A 121 -2.36 8.19 15.77
C ARG A 121 -2.97 9.58 15.78
N GLY A 122 -4.29 9.68 15.70
CA GLY A 122 -4.99 10.95 15.60
C GLY A 122 -4.94 11.58 14.20
N SER A 123 -4.46 10.84 13.17
CA SER A 123 -4.60 11.29 11.79
C SER A 123 -6.07 11.18 11.36
N THR A 124 -6.52 12.14 10.57
CA THR A 124 -7.93 12.26 10.17
C THR A 124 -8.18 11.95 8.71
N THR A 125 -7.12 11.94 7.90
CA THR A 125 -7.23 11.81 6.44
C THR A 125 -6.18 10.85 5.90
N VAL A 126 -6.60 9.98 5.00
CA VAL A 126 -5.72 9.14 4.18
C VAL A 126 -5.66 9.73 2.77
N VAL A 127 -4.44 9.94 2.26
CA VAL A 127 -4.17 10.47 0.92
C VAL A 127 -3.45 9.42 0.10
N LEU A 128 -3.69 9.36 -1.17
CA LEU A 128 -2.94 8.52 -2.10
C LEU A 128 -2.76 9.20 -3.47
N PHE A 129 -1.77 8.71 -4.20
CA PHE A 129 -1.48 9.13 -5.56
C PHE A 129 -1.66 7.93 -6.48
N VAL A 130 -2.48 8.08 -7.51
CA VAL A 130 -2.75 7.01 -8.48
C VAL A 130 -2.49 7.51 -9.89
N GLN A 131 -1.86 6.70 -10.71
CA GLN A 131 -1.63 7.02 -12.13
C GLN A 131 -2.96 7.29 -12.81
N GLU A 132 -3.04 8.38 -13.58
CA GLU A 132 -4.25 8.76 -14.32
C GLU A 132 -4.69 7.68 -15.30
N ALA A 133 -3.75 6.92 -15.85
CA ALA A 133 -4.01 5.79 -16.74
C ALA A 133 -4.47 4.51 -16.01
N ASN A 134 -4.35 4.44 -14.67
CA ASN A 134 -4.73 3.25 -13.89
C ASN A 134 -6.20 3.31 -13.44
N GLU A 135 -7.10 3.19 -14.40
CA GLU A 135 -8.56 3.23 -14.13
C GLU A 135 -9.03 2.15 -13.14
N PRO A 136 -8.57 0.89 -13.20
CA PRO A 136 -8.99 -0.12 -12.23
C PRO A 136 -8.66 0.26 -10.78
N ALA A 137 -7.48 0.83 -10.52
CA ALA A 137 -7.10 1.29 -9.20
C ALA A 137 -7.93 2.49 -8.75
N GLN A 138 -8.22 3.44 -9.65
CA GLN A 138 -9.10 4.58 -9.34
C GLN A 138 -10.47 4.10 -8.88
N LEU A 139 -11.09 3.17 -9.62
CA LEU A 139 -12.39 2.60 -9.27
C LEU A 139 -12.35 1.86 -7.91
N LEU A 140 -11.27 1.13 -7.63
CA LEU A 140 -11.08 0.46 -6.34
C LEU A 140 -11.07 1.48 -5.20
N TYR A 141 -10.29 2.54 -5.32
CA TYR A 141 -10.20 3.57 -4.29
C TYR A 141 -11.49 4.37 -4.13
N GLU A 142 -12.15 4.71 -5.23
CA GLU A 142 -13.45 5.41 -5.20
C GLU A 142 -14.52 4.57 -4.50
N ARG A 143 -14.56 3.26 -4.74
CA ARG A 143 -15.46 2.32 -4.03
C ARG A 143 -15.11 2.18 -2.55
N ALA A 144 -13.85 2.32 -2.20
CA ALA A 144 -13.40 2.29 -0.80
C ALA A 144 -13.77 3.57 -0.02
N GLY A 145 -14.13 4.66 -0.71
CA GLY A 145 -14.53 5.92 -0.08
C GLY A 145 -13.63 7.11 -0.42
N PHE A 146 -12.56 6.90 -1.19
CA PHE A 146 -11.71 8.00 -1.64
C PHE A 146 -12.42 8.88 -2.67
N ARG A 147 -12.06 10.16 -2.68
CA ARG A 147 -12.53 11.16 -3.64
C ARG A 147 -11.34 11.89 -4.25
N ARG A 148 -11.44 12.27 -5.50
CA ARG A 148 -10.45 13.12 -6.16
C ARG A 148 -10.44 14.49 -5.51
N THR A 149 -9.24 14.99 -5.19
CA THR A 149 -9.08 16.33 -4.62
C THR A 149 -9.15 17.43 -5.67
N GLY A 150 -8.96 17.08 -6.94
CA GLY A 150 -8.77 18.01 -8.05
C GLY A 150 -7.30 18.28 -8.37
N ASP A 151 -6.39 17.88 -7.50
CA ASP A 151 -4.95 18.05 -7.71
C ASP A 151 -4.38 16.95 -8.63
N ARG A 152 -3.37 17.33 -9.41
CA ARG A 152 -2.58 16.44 -10.26
C ARG A 152 -1.10 16.71 -10.02
N THR A 153 -0.30 15.66 -10.06
CA THR A 153 1.16 15.78 -10.00
C THR A 153 1.80 15.03 -11.16
N PRO A 154 2.96 15.46 -11.68
CA PRO A 154 3.71 14.66 -12.65
C PRO A 154 4.05 13.29 -12.07
N ALA A 155 3.88 12.24 -12.87
CA ALA A 155 4.16 10.86 -12.43
C ALA A 155 5.65 10.62 -12.18
N SER A 156 6.51 11.27 -12.97
CA SER A 156 7.97 11.33 -12.82
C SER A 156 8.53 12.48 -13.65
N ALA A 157 9.73 12.93 -13.32
CA ALA A 157 10.40 13.96 -14.09
C ALA A 157 10.56 13.54 -15.57
N GLY A 158 10.14 14.40 -16.48
CA GLY A 158 10.30 14.19 -17.93
C GLY A 158 9.26 13.29 -18.61
N ARG A 159 8.22 12.83 -17.91
CA ARG A 159 7.10 12.09 -18.52
C ARG A 159 5.85 12.95 -18.62
N SER A 160 5.10 12.81 -19.73
CA SER A 160 3.78 13.44 -19.92
C SER A 160 2.67 12.80 -19.06
N ALA A 161 3.00 11.83 -18.23
CA ALA A 161 2.05 11.11 -17.37
C ALA A 161 1.82 11.87 -16.06
N PHE A 162 0.59 11.81 -15.57
CA PHE A 162 0.16 12.45 -14.33
C PHE A 162 -0.38 11.42 -13.34
N LYS A 163 -0.32 11.79 -12.06
CA LYS A 163 -1.04 11.13 -10.97
C LYS A 163 -2.16 12.02 -10.49
N LEU A 164 -3.29 11.40 -10.20
CA LEU A 164 -4.40 12.02 -9.49
C LEU A 164 -4.14 11.91 -7.99
N VAL A 165 -4.53 12.93 -7.26
CA VAL A 165 -4.53 12.91 -5.79
C VAL A 165 -5.92 12.57 -5.31
N LEU A 166 -6.03 11.49 -4.54
CA LEU A 166 -7.26 11.07 -3.89
C LEU A 166 -7.10 11.16 -2.38
N ALA A 167 -8.18 11.50 -1.70
CA ALA A 167 -8.21 11.56 -0.23
C ALA A 167 -9.53 11.02 0.31
N ALA A 168 -9.49 10.50 1.52
CA ALA A 168 -10.66 10.08 2.26
C ALA A 168 -10.51 10.39 3.75
N PRO A 169 -11.58 10.80 4.45
CA PRO A 169 -11.59 10.80 5.90
C PRO A 169 -11.36 9.38 6.44
N VAL A 170 -10.55 9.26 7.49
CA VAL A 170 -10.30 7.97 8.15
C VAL A 170 -11.61 7.29 8.55
N ALA A 171 -12.57 8.06 9.09
CA ALA A 171 -13.86 7.53 9.51
C ALA A 171 -14.64 6.86 8.36
N ASP A 172 -14.56 7.40 7.15
CA ASP A 172 -15.28 6.87 5.98
C ASP A 172 -14.67 5.53 5.49
N LEU A 173 -13.37 5.33 5.73
CA LEU A 173 -12.66 4.10 5.36
C LEU A 173 -12.87 2.95 6.35
N LEU A 174 -13.26 3.27 7.57
CA LEU A 174 -13.53 2.27 8.62
C LEU A 174 -14.95 1.68 8.50
N GLY A 175 -15.85 2.36 7.80
CA GLY A 175 -17.20 1.90 7.45
C GLY A 175 -18.16 2.01 8.59
#